data_d3c4ec4d707ec1ee056338f7b01880d2
#
_entry.id   d3c4ec4d707ec1ee056338f7b01880d2
#
_cell.length_a   1.000
_cell.length_b   1.000
_cell.length_c   1.000
_cell.angle_alpha   90.00
_cell.angle_beta   90.00
_cell.angle_gamma   90.00
#
_symmetry.space_group_name_H-M   'P 1'
#
loop_
_entity.id
_entity.type
_entity.pdbx_description
1 polymer ?
#
loop_
_entity_poly.entity_id
_entity_poly.type
_entity_poly.pdbx_seq_one_letter_code
_entity_poly.pdbx_strand_id
1 'polypeptide(L)'
;MLPDLPIQQKYADVYKALVANQKSYERGLEDLKHSIDALLDKIKHTARMKSVGDLFADVDSRNEGGEISDVRGINITKRFMPTVADTNGVNLNTYKIVKKGQFAYSGMQTGRDECIRIALYDEEEPIIISPAYSVFEVKDKTIIPEYIMVWFLRAESDRRGWFMSDSSIRTNLDLVRFYEMKVPTPDMKLQKSIAEMYASYVTRGNISETLKKQLKDICPILIKGSLEEGLKHA
;
A
#
# COMPACT_ATOMS: atom_id res chain seq x y z
N MET A 1 33.18 -8.51 -30.05
CA MET A 1 34.38 -8.56 -29.16
C MET A 1 33.93 -8.07 -27.79
N LEU A 2 34.45 -8.64 -26.71
CA LEU A 2 34.20 -8.10 -25.38
C LEU A 2 35.12 -6.89 -25.12
N PRO A 3 34.63 -5.85 -24.42
CA PRO A 3 35.47 -4.72 -24.02
C PRO A 3 36.60 -5.14 -23.08
N ASP A 4 37.65 -4.32 -22.96
CA ASP A 4 38.72 -4.53 -21.99
C ASP A 4 38.20 -4.49 -20.55
N LEU A 5 38.93 -5.19 -19.66
CA LEU A 5 38.50 -5.38 -18.26
C LEU A 5 38.21 -4.03 -17.51
N PRO A 6 39.00 -2.94 -17.69
CA PRO A 6 38.70 -1.66 -17.07
C PRO A 6 37.36 -1.09 -17.51
N ILE A 7 37.00 -1.21 -18.78
CA ILE A 7 35.71 -0.72 -19.31
C ILE A 7 34.58 -1.57 -18.73
N GLN A 8 34.72 -2.91 -18.73
CA GLN A 8 33.71 -3.78 -18.10
C GLN A 8 33.51 -3.43 -16.62
N GLN A 9 34.60 -3.20 -15.88
CA GLN A 9 34.55 -2.87 -14.47
C GLN A 9 33.80 -1.55 -14.20
N LYS A 10 34.09 -0.51 -15.00
CA LYS A 10 33.44 0.80 -14.94
C LYS A 10 31.89 0.66 -14.99
N TYR A 11 31.38 -0.07 -15.97
CA TYR A 11 29.92 -0.25 -16.14
C TYR A 11 29.33 -1.19 -15.08
N ALA A 12 30.06 -2.21 -14.67
CA ALA A 12 29.67 -3.10 -13.58
C ALA A 12 29.57 -2.35 -12.24
N ASP A 13 30.46 -1.41 -11.96
CA ASP A 13 30.46 -0.63 -10.73
C ASP A 13 29.30 0.35 -10.69
N VAL A 14 28.94 0.98 -11.81
CA VAL A 14 27.73 1.79 -11.93
C VAL A 14 26.49 0.94 -11.62
N TYR A 15 26.36 -0.22 -12.21
CA TYR A 15 25.24 -1.13 -11.96
C TYR A 15 25.16 -1.56 -10.49
N LYS A 16 26.31 -1.96 -9.91
CA LYS A 16 26.38 -2.35 -8.48
C LYS A 16 25.98 -1.21 -7.55
N ALA A 17 26.38 0.03 -7.85
CA ALA A 17 26.01 1.20 -7.06
C ALA A 17 24.49 1.46 -7.10
N LEU A 18 23.88 1.33 -8.28
CA LEU A 18 22.41 1.45 -8.43
C LEU A 18 21.66 0.36 -7.68
N VAL A 19 22.12 -0.89 -7.75
CA VAL A 19 21.57 -2.01 -6.99
C VAL A 19 21.71 -1.77 -5.48
N ALA A 20 22.87 -1.30 -5.03
CA ALA A 20 23.10 -1.00 -3.61
C ALA A 20 22.16 0.12 -3.11
N ASN A 21 21.95 1.16 -3.92
CA ASN A 21 21.01 2.23 -3.61
C ASN A 21 19.57 1.69 -3.46
N GLN A 22 19.09 0.92 -4.43
CA GLN A 22 17.75 0.32 -4.38
C GLN A 22 17.57 -0.57 -3.13
N LYS A 23 18.53 -1.44 -2.82
CA LYS A 23 18.52 -2.27 -1.61
C LYS A 23 18.53 -1.44 -0.31
N SER A 24 19.19 -0.28 -0.31
CA SER A 24 19.17 0.64 0.84
C SER A 24 17.78 1.20 1.11
N TYR A 25 17.04 1.55 0.04
CA TYR A 25 15.64 1.99 0.18
C TYR A 25 14.73 0.87 0.69
N GLU A 26 14.88 -0.36 0.20
CA GLU A 26 14.12 -1.52 0.71
C GLU A 26 14.36 -1.76 2.19
N ARG A 27 15.63 -1.77 2.61
CA ARG A 27 16.00 -1.94 4.02
C ARG A 27 15.41 -0.85 4.90
N GLY A 28 15.48 0.41 4.44
CA GLY A 28 14.89 1.53 5.17
C GLY A 28 13.37 1.45 5.31
N LEU A 29 12.66 0.77 4.39
CA LEU A 29 11.23 0.49 4.54
C LEU A 29 10.96 -0.54 5.64
N GLU A 30 11.74 -1.60 5.70
CA GLU A 30 11.63 -2.63 6.75
C GLU A 30 11.94 -2.05 8.14
N ASP A 31 13.01 -1.26 8.26
CA ASP A 31 13.39 -0.60 9.50
C ASP A 31 12.30 0.36 9.99
N LEU A 32 11.69 1.12 9.07
CA LEU A 32 10.58 2.02 9.40
C LEU A 32 9.34 1.23 9.85
N LYS A 33 9.02 0.14 9.18
CA LYS A 33 7.91 -0.74 9.57
C LYS A 33 8.13 -1.32 10.97
N HIS A 34 9.31 -1.84 11.28
CA HIS A 34 9.64 -2.36 12.61
C HIS A 34 9.57 -1.27 13.70
N SER A 35 10.02 -0.05 13.37
CA SER A 35 9.94 1.08 14.31
C SER A 35 8.49 1.47 14.61
N ILE A 36 7.65 1.49 13.61
CA ILE A 36 6.21 1.74 13.74
C ILE A 36 5.57 0.64 14.60
N ASP A 37 5.84 -0.63 14.32
CA ASP A 37 5.28 -1.76 15.06
C ASP A 37 5.65 -1.69 16.54
N ALA A 38 6.91 -1.42 16.86
CA ALA A 38 7.39 -1.28 18.24
C ALA A 38 6.71 -0.10 18.98
N LEU A 39 6.50 1.02 18.28
CA LEU A 39 5.79 2.18 18.84
C LEU A 39 4.32 1.85 19.11
N LEU A 40 3.63 1.23 18.15
CA LEU A 40 2.21 0.86 18.28
C LEU A 40 1.99 -0.21 19.37
N ASP A 41 2.95 -1.10 19.58
CA ASP A 41 2.87 -2.07 20.69
C ASP A 41 2.92 -1.38 22.05
N LYS A 42 3.71 -0.33 22.21
CA LYS A 42 3.69 0.48 23.44
C LYS A 42 2.34 1.20 23.61
N ILE A 43 1.81 1.78 22.55
CA ILE A 43 0.54 2.54 22.55
C ILE A 43 -0.63 1.61 22.86
N LYS A 44 -0.65 0.39 22.37
CA LYS A 44 -1.69 -0.61 22.63
C LYS A 44 -1.97 -0.83 24.12
N HIS A 45 -0.96 -0.70 24.96
CA HIS A 45 -1.08 -0.92 26.41
C HIS A 45 -1.45 0.34 27.19
N THR A 46 -1.38 1.53 26.59
CA THR A 46 -1.58 2.81 27.28
C THR A 46 -2.75 3.62 26.76
N ALA A 47 -3.11 3.47 25.49
CA ALA A 47 -4.19 4.21 24.87
C ALA A 47 -5.54 3.50 25.02
N ARG A 48 -6.61 4.30 24.97
CA ARG A 48 -7.98 3.77 24.93
C ARG A 48 -8.19 3.02 23.60
N MET A 49 -8.77 1.82 23.67
CA MET A 49 -9.13 1.02 22.50
C MET A 49 -10.55 1.34 22.05
N LYS A 50 -10.72 1.68 20.77
CA LYS A 50 -12.05 1.82 20.13
C LYS A 50 -12.23 0.69 19.12
N SER A 51 -13.48 0.27 18.88
CA SER A 51 -13.78 -0.68 17.79
C SER A 51 -13.70 0.03 16.43
N VAL A 52 -13.40 -0.70 15.39
CA VAL A 52 -13.40 -0.19 14.01
C VAL A 52 -14.79 0.36 13.66
N GLY A 53 -15.86 -0.31 14.07
CA GLY A 53 -17.22 0.15 13.87
C GLY A 53 -17.56 1.48 14.58
N ASP A 54 -16.88 1.80 15.70
CA ASP A 54 -17.00 3.10 16.35
C ASP A 54 -16.24 4.21 15.60
N LEU A 55 -15.19 3.84 14.86
CA LEU A 55 -14.30 4.79 14.17
C LEU A 55 -14.78 5.15 12.77
N PHE A 56 -15.40 4.21 12.05
CA PHE A 56 -15.78 4.38 10.65
C PHE A 56 -17.28 4.62 10.44
N ALA A 57 -17.60 5.46 9.47
CA ALA A 57 -18.92 5.58 8.86
C ALA A 57 -18.88 4.95 7.46
N ASP A 58 -19.92 4.19 7.12
CA ASP A 58 -20.10 3.66 5.77
C ASP A 58 -20.39 4.79 4.78
N VAL A 59 -19.78 4.73 3.61
CA VAL A 59 -20.02 5.62 2.48
C VAL A 59 -20.50 4.79 1.30
N ASP A 60 -21.66 5.11 0.75
CA ASP A 60 -22.24 4.45 -0.43
C ASP A 60 -22.51 5.44 -1.57
N SER A 61 -21.52 6.27 -1.88
CA SER A 61 -21.59 7.16 -3.05
C SER A 61 -21.35 6.35 -4.32
N ARG A 62 -22.26 6.46 -5.29
CA ARG A 62 -22.22 5.72 -6.55
C ARG A 62 -21.88 6.61 -7.73
N ASN A 63 -21.25 6.02 -8.74
CA ASN A 63 -20.89 6.70 -10.00
C ASN A 63 -22.10 6.79 -10.97
N GLU A 64 -23.26 7.21 -10.47
CA GLU A 64 -24.53 7.16 -11.19
C GLU A 64 -24.51 7.91 -12.54
N GLY A 65 -23.75 8.99 -12.62
CA GLY A 65 -23.55 9.75 -13.87
C GLY A 65 -22.52 9.16 -14.80
N GLY A 66 -21.76 8.13 -14.40
CA GLY A 66 -20.70 7.52 -15.23
C GLY A 66 -19.50 8.45 -15.49
N GLU A 67 -19.33 9.50 -14.69
CA GLU A 67 -18.33 10.55 -14.93
C GLU A 67 -16.90 10.07 -14.63
N ILE A 68 -16.75 9.10 -13.71
CA ILE A 68 -15.46 8.58 -13.31
C ILE A 68 -15.20 7.25 -14.00
N SER A 69 -14.07 7.15 -14.70
CA SER A 69 -13.64 5.95 -15.43
C SER A 69 -12.42 5.25 -14.83
N ASP A 70 -11.72 5.88 -13.86
CA ASP A 70 -10.56 5.27 -13.18
C ASP A 70 -11.03 4.18 -12.21
N VAL A 71 -11.01 2.94 -12.67
CA VAL A 71 -11.41 1.76 -11.90
C VAL A 71 -10.19 1.18 -11.21
N ARG A 72 -10.21 1.15 -9.88
CA ARG A 72 -9.12 0.57 -9.09
C ARG A 72 -9.57 -0.59 -8.20
N GLY A 73 -8.61 -1.38 -7.77
CA GLY A 73 -8.73 -2.40 -6.74
C GLY A 73 -7.70 -2.18 -5.63
N ILE A 74 -7.68 -3.06 -4.63
CA ILE A 74 -6.70 -3.03 -3.54
C ILE A 74 -5.81 -4.27 -3.66
N ASN A 75 -4.49 -4.06 -3.66
CA ASN A 75 -3.51 -5.15 -3.64
C ASN A 75 -3.22 -5.65 -2.22
N ILE A 76 -2.45 -6.73 -2.11
CA ILE A 76 -2.04 -7.31 -0.81
C ILE A 76 -1.08 -6.39 -0.02
N THR A 77 -0.46 -5.40 -0.67
CA THR A 77 0.36 -4.38 0.01
C THR A 77 -0.45 -3.19 0.49
N LYS A 78 -1.80 -3.32 0.48
CA LYS A 78 -2.75 -2.32 0.98
C LYS A 78 -2.65 -0.98 0.26
N ARG A 79 -2.48 -1.03 -1.06
CA ARG A 79 -2.46 0.14 -1.94
C ARG A 79 -3.50 0.00 -3.04
N PHE A 80 -4.04 1.12 -3.47
CA PHE A 80 -4.84 1.15 -4.69
C PHE A 80 -3.96 0.86 -5.91
N MET A 81 -4.53 0.11 -6.86
CA MET A 81 -3.88 -0.24 -8.12
C MET A 81 -4.92 -0.25 -9.23
N PRO A 82 -4.56 0.00 -10.49
CA PRO A 82 -5.49 -0.19 -11.60
C PRO A 82 -6.12 -1.58 -11.55
N THR A 83 -7.40 -1.67 -11.86
CA THR A 83 -8.08 -2.96 -11.86
C THR A 83 -7.45 -3.92 -12.86
N VAL A 84 -7.34 -5.19 -12.48
CA VAL A 84 -6.93 -6.28 -13.39
C VAL A 84 -8.14 -6.99 -14.01
N ALA A 85 -9.35 -6.66 -13.55
CA ALA A 85 -10.58 -7.21 -14.10
C ALA A 85 -10.92 -6.56 -15.45
N ASP A 86 -11.44 -7.35 -16.39
CA ASP A 86 -12.01 -6.81 -17.61
C ASP A 86 -13.27 -6.03 -17.26
N THR A 87 -13.28 -4.75 -17.57
CA THR A 87 -14.42 -3.83 -17.35
C THR A 87 -15.23 -3.59 -18.61
N ASN A 88 -14.91 -4.23 -19.75
CA ASN A 88 -15.67 -4.09 -20.98
C ASN A 88 -17.10 -4.62 -20.80
N GLY A 89 -18.08 -3.77 -21.09
CA GLY A 89 -19.50 -4.12 -20.94
C GLY A 89 -20.01 -4.14 -19.49
N VAL A 90 -19.18 -3.79 -18.51
CA VAL A 90 -19.60 -3.67 -17.11
C VAL A 90 -20.27 -2.31 -16.89
N ASN A 91 -21.41 -2.32 -16.18
CA ASN A 91 -22.08 -1.08 -15.80
C ASN A 91 -21.32 -0.39 -14.64
N LEU A 92 -20.47 0.56 -14.97
CA LEU A 92 -19.67 1.32 -14.00
C LEU A 92 -20.49 2.30 -13.14
N ASN A 93 -21.76 2.56 -13.48
CA ASN A 93 -22.63 3.43 -12.69
C ASN A 93 -22.95 2.84 -11.31
N THR A 94 -22.84 1.53 -11.16
CA THR A 94 -23.05 0.83 -9.89
C THR A 94 -21.81 0.84 -8.97
N TYR A 95 -20.65 1.24 -9.49
CA TYR A 95 -19.41 1.28 -8.76
C TYR A 95 -19.43 2.37 -7.69
N LYS A 96 -18.71 2.13 -6.60
CA LYS A 96 -18.61 3.08 -5.48
C LYS A 96 -17.50 4.08 -5.76
N ILE A 97 -17.78 5.36 -5.48
CA ILE A 97 -16.79 6.42 -5.55
C ILE A 97 -15.95 6.41 -4.27
N VAL A 98 -14.65 6.54 -4.43
CA VAL A 98 -13.69 6.71 -3.32
C VAL A 98 -13.01 8.07 -3.50
N LYS A 99 -13.05 8.89 -2.46
CA LYS A 99 -12.46 10.23 -2.40
C LYS A 99 -11.28 10.24 -1.43
N LYS A 100 -10.43 11.25 -1.57
CA LYS A 100 -9.31 11.49 -0.65
C LYS A 100 -9.74 11.44 0.82
N GLY A 101 -8.96 10.73 1.63
CA GLY A 101 -9.24 10.51 3.06
C GLY A 101 -10.20 9.36 3.35
N GLN A 102 -10.77 8.73 2.34
CA GLN A 102 -11.64 7.57 2.50
C GLN A 102 -10.85 6.25 2.40
N PHE A 103 -11.37 5.25 3.05
CA PHE A 103 -10.86 3.88 3.00
C PHE A 103 -11.72 3.04 2.07
N ALA A 104 -11.09 2.11 1.38
CA ALA A 104 -11.79 0.99 0.78
C ALA A 104 -11.34 -0.32 1.42
N TYR A 105 -12.27 -1.28 1.57
CA TYR A 105 -12.08 -2.54 2.25
C TYR A 105 -12.71 -3.69 1.48
N SER A 106 -12.02 -4.82 1.45
CA SER A 106 -12.57 -6.10 1.00
C SER A 106 -12.22 -7.18 2.00
N GLY A 107 -13.23 -7.81 2.57
CA GLY A 107 -13.06 -8.98 3.45
C GLY A 107 -12.77 -10.27 2.70
N MET A 108 -12.87 -10.27 1.36
CA MET A 108 -12.71 -11.48 0.55
C MET A 108 -11.27 -12.00 0.61
N GLN A 109 -11.13 -13.31 0.80
CA GLN A 109 -9.86 -14.03 0.75
C GLN A 109 -8.82 -13.58 1.82
N THR A 110 -9.26 -12.93 2.89
CA THR A 110 -8.38 -12.46 3.97
C THR A 110 -7.55 -13.61 4.55
N GLY A 111 -8.15 -14.76 4.79
CA GLY A 111 -7.43 -15.91 5.33
C GLY A 111 -6.52 -16.58 4.31
N ARG A 112 -6.90 -16.63 3.02
CA ARG A 112 -6.04 -17.19 1.98
C ARG A 112 -4.80 -16.34 1.73
N ASP A 113 -4.98 -15.04 1.70
CA ASP A 113 -3.91 -14.09 1.38
C ASP A 113 -3.15 -13.65 2.66
N GLU A 114 -3.61 -14.11 3.83
CA GLU A 114 -3.10 -13.74 5.16
C GLU A 114 -2.99 -12.21 5.35
N CYS A 115 -3.91 -11.48 4.73
CA CYS A 115 -3.87 -10.03 4.63
C CYS A 115 -5.27 -9.41 4.63
N ILE A 116 -5.49 -8.42 5.50
CA ILE A 116 -6.67 -7.55 5.44
C ILE A 116 -6.51 -6.60 4.26
N ARG A 117 -7.38 -6.71 3.26
CA ARG A 117 -7.38 -5.79 2.12
C ARG A 117 -8.11 -4.50 2.48
N ILE A 118 -7.37 -3.55 3.01
CA ILE A 118 -7.81 -2.19 3.30
C ILE A 118 -6.79 -1.19 2.76
N ALA A 119 -7.23 -0.08 2.21
CA ALA A 119 -6.35 0.99 1.74
C ALA A 119 -6.99 2.36 2.01
N LEU A 120 -6.16 3.34 2.37
CA LEU A 120 -6.52 4.75 2.46
C LEU A 120 -6.22 5.43 1.12
N TYR A 121 -7.18 6.17 0.59
CA TYR A 121 -7.01 6.91 -0.65
C TYR A 121 -6.48 8.33 -0.36
N ASP A 122 -5.37 8.70 -0.98
CA ASP A 122 -4.62 9.93 -0.71
C ASP A 122 -4.47 10.88 -1.93
N GLU A 123 -5.00 10.48 -3.11
CA GLU A 123 -4.96 11.31 -4.31
C GLU A 123 -6.15 12.29 -4.37
N GLU A 124 -6.01 13.39 -5.13
CA GLU A 124 -7.06 14.43 -5.21
C GLU A 124 -8.24 14.01 -6.09
N GLU A 125 -7.95 13.39 -7.25
CA GLU A 125 -8.99 12.95 -8.19
C GLU A 125 -9.70 11.70 -7.67
N PRO A 126 -11.03 11.68 -7.64
CA PRO A 126 -11.77 10.52 -7.16
C PRO A 126 -11.64 9.34 -8.11
N ILE A 127 -11.72 8.15 -7.56
CA ILE A 127 -11.70 6.87 -8.28
C ILE A 127 -12.99 6.10 -8.04
N ILE A 128 -13.19 5.03 -8.81
CA ILE A 128 -14.27 4.08 -8.55
C ILE A 128 -13.73 2.67 -8.25
N ILE A 129 -14.48 1.97 -7.39
CA ILE A 129 -14.17 0.62 -6.97
C ILE A 129 -15.41 -0.28 -7.07
N SER A 130 -15.20 -1.57 -7.32
CA SER A 130 -16.31 -2.52 -7.46
C SER A 130 -17.29 -2.45 -6.29
N PRO A 131 -18.60 -2.66 -6.51
CA PRO A 131 -19.63 -2.72 -5.46
C PRO A 131 -19.34 -3.74 -4.35
N ALA A 132 -18.50 -4.74 -4.62
CA ALA A 132 -18.09 -5.76 -3.64
C ALA A 132 -17.21 -5.20 -2.51
N TYR A 133 -16.63 -4.02 -2.70
CA TYR A 133 -15.87 -3.33 -1.65
C TYR A 133 -16.78 -2.51 -0.76
N SER A 134 -16.38 -2.33 0.49
CA SER A 134 -16.95 -1.32 1.39
C SER A 134 -16.08 -0.07 1.35
N VAL A 135 -16.70 1.10 1.44
CA VAL A 135 -16.03 2.39 1.51
C VAL A 135 -16.38 3.04 2.84
N PHE A 136 -15.39 3.61 3.52
CA PHE A 136 -15.52 4.19 4.84
C PHE A 136 -14.88 5.58 4.92
N GLU A 137 -15.41 6.40 5.82
CA GLU A 137 -14.74 7.59 6.28
C GLU A 137 -14.63 7.59 7.82
N VAL A 138 -13.70 8.33 8.37
CA VAL A 138 -13.52 8.43 9.82
C VAL A 138 -14.59 9.37 10.39
N LYS A 139 -15.39 8.86 11.36
CA LYS A 139 -16.47 9.63 12.02
C LYS A 139 -15.94 10.77 12.89
N ASP A 140 -14.86 10.50 13.61
CA ASP A 140 -14.36 11.34 14.68
C ASP A 140 -13.19 12.20 14.18
N LYS A 141 -13.40 13.51 14.09
CA LYS A 141 -12.38 14.48 13.65
C LYS A 141 -11.12 14.52 14.53
N THR A 142 -11.16 13.89 15.70
CA THR A 142 -9.98 13.73 16.58
C THR A 142 -9.12 12.53 16.19
N ILE A 143 -9.51 11.78 15.18
CA ILE A 143 -8.78 10.60 14.69
C ILE A 143 -8.26 10.88 13.27
N ILE A 144 -6.98 10.66 13.07
CA ILE A 144 -6.28 10.87 11.79
C ILE A 144 -6.41 9.59 10.94
N PRO A 145 -6.93 9.66 9.70
CA PRO A 145 -7.09 8.48 8.84
C PRO A 145 -5.77 7.74 8.61
N GLU A 146 -4.68 8.47 8.34
CA GLU A 146 -3.35 7.89 8.13
C GLU A 146 -2.87 7.10 9.35
N TYR A 147 -3.20 7.55 10.57
CA TYR A 147 -2.90 6.80 11.79
C TYR A 147 -3.62 5.45 11.83
N ILE A 148 -4.91 5.41 11.44
CA ILE A 148 -5.65 4.15 11.33
C ILE A 148 -5.03 3.24 10.27
N MET A 149 -4.61 3.81 9.13
CA MET A 149 -3.98 3.02 8.08
C MET A 149 -2.69 2.37 8.58
N VAL A 150 -1.86 3.11 9.35
CA VAL A 150 -0.65 2.56 9.96
C VAL A 150 -0.94 1.36 10.86
N TRP A 151 -2.03 1.41 11.64
CA TRP A 151 -2.46 0.27 12.45
C TRP A 151 -2.72 -0.98 11.61
N PHE A 152 -3.37 -0.82 10.44
CA PHE A 152 -3.66 -1.93 9.54
C PHE A 152 -2.48 -2.38 8.68
N LEU A 153 -1.39 -1.62 8.59
CA LEU A 153 -0.15 -2.06 7.92
C LEU A 153 0.62 -3.11 8.71
N ARG A 154 0.31 -3.30 9.98
CA ARG A 154 1.00 -4.24 10.85
C ARG A 154 0.68 -5.69 10.49
N ALA A 155 1.70 -6.55 10.53
CA ALA A 155 1.52 -8.00 10.40
C ALA A 155 0.59 -8.57 11.50
N GLU A 156 0.60 -7.98 12.71
CA GLU A 156 -0.29 -8.35 13.80
C GLU A 156 -1.77 -8.07 13.48
N SER A 157 -2.07 -6.98 12.78
CA SER A 157 -3.43 -6.69 12.30
C SER A 157 -3.88 -7.75 11.28
N ASP A 158 -3.00 -8.13 10.36
CA ASP A 158 -3.28 -9.18 9.37
C ASP A 158 -3.49 -10.53 10.03
N ARG A 159 -2.64 -10.90 10.97
CA ARG A 159 -2.79 -12.13 11.77
C ARG A 159 -4.12 -12.15 12.54
N ARG A 160 -4.52 -11.00 13.10
CA ARG A 160 -5.82 -10.87 13.77
C ARG A 160 -6.98 -11.02 12.79
N GLY A 161 -6.91 -10.39 11.62
CA GLY A 161 -7.92 -10.53 10.56
C GLY A 161 -8.05 -11.97 10.08
N TRP A 162 -6.95 -12.66 9.88
CA TRP A 162 -6.96 -14.09 9.55
C TRP A 162 -7.66 -14.92 10.63
N PHE A 163 -7.27 -14.73 11.89
CA PHE A 163 -7.89 -15.44 13.03
C PHE A 163 -9.42 -15.20 13.13
N MET A 164 -9.87 -13.99 12.79
CA MET A 164 -11.29 -13.62 12.83
C MET A 164 -12.05 -13.96 11.55
N SER A 165 -11.38 -14.43 10.50
CA SER A 165 -12.01 -14.83 9.25
C SER A 165 -12.89 -16.08 9.45
N ASP A 166 -13.89 -16.23 8.58
CA ASP A 166 -14.74 -17.42 8.59
C ASP A 166 -13.96 -18.65 8.12
N SER A 167 -14.52 -19.85 8.38
CA SER A 167 -13.96 -21.12 7.95
C SER A 167 -14.40 -21.55 6.55
N SER A 168 -14.95 -20.65 5.74
CA SER A 168 -15.34 -20.93 4.36
C SER A 168 -14.12 -21.18 3.46
N ILE A 169 -14.34 -21.80 2.29
CA ILE A 169 -13.29 -22.04 1.28
C ILE A 169 -12.59 -20.72 0.87
N ARG A 170 -13.30 -19.59 0.92
CA ARG A 170 -12.77 -18.27 0.57
C ARG A 170 -12.13 -17.54 1.74
N THR A 171 -12.40 -17.99 2.96
CA THR A 171 -11.84 -17.45 4.22
C THR A 171 -12.02 -15.95 4.31
N ASN A 172 -13.26 -15.50 4.44
CA ASN A 172 -13.60 -14.08 4.42
C ASN A 172 -13.61 -13.49 5.83
N LEU A 173 -13.12 -12.26 5.96
CA LEU A 173 -13.36 -11.42 7.12
C LEU A 173 -14.59 -10.54 6.83
N ASP A 174 -15.76 -10.95 7.31
CA ASP A 174 -16.99 -10.16 7.11
C ASP A 174 -16.94 -8.82 7.86
N LEU A 175 -17.86 -7.91 7.50
CA LEU A 175 -17.90 -6.57 8.08
C LEU A 175 -18.17 -6.56 9.57
N VAL A 176 -18.99 -7.48 10.07
CA VAL A 176 -19.33 -7.54 11.50
C VAL A 176 -18.09 -7.81 12.32
N ARG A 177 -17.32 -8.83 11.95
CA ARG A 177 -16.05 -9.17 12.60
C ARG A 177 -14.99 -8.11 12.39
N PHE A 178 -14.93 -7.50 11.19
CA PHE A 178 -14.02 -6.38 10.93
C PHE A 178 -14.33 -5.21 11.87
N TYR A 179 -15.60 -4.87 12.08
CA TYR A 179 -16.02 -3.79 12.99
C TYR A 179 -15.71 -4.08 14.47
N GLU A 180 -15.60 -5.33 14.87
CA GLU A 180 -15.18 -5.71 16.22
C GLU A 180 -13.67 -5.54 16.48
N MET A 181 -12.87 -5.44 15.45
CA MET A 181 -11.42 -5.20 15.60
C MET A 181 -11.18 -3.91 16.39
N LYS A 182 -10.13 -3.91 17.20
CA LYS A 182 -9.81 -2.78 18.07
C LYS A 182 -8.60 -2.03 17.56
N VAL A 183 -8.68 -0.71 17.63
CA VAL A 183 -7.61 0.25 17.29
C VAL A 183 -7.34 1.12 18.51
N PRO A 184 -6.08 1.28 18.96
CA PRO A 184 -5.77 2.21 20.02
C PRO A 184 -5.94 3.66 19.53
N THR A 185 -6.44 4.52 20.38
CA THR A 185 -6.70 5.94 20.04
C THR A 185 -5.93 6.84 21.00
N PRO A 186 -4.63 7.05 20.76
CA PRO A 186 -3.80 7.95 21.56
C PRO A 186 -4.17 9.42 21.30
N ASP A 187 -3.51 10.34 21.97
CA ASP A 187 -3.68 11.76 21.73
C ASP A 187 -3.33 12.18 20.30
N MET A 188 -3.85 13.32 19.86
CA MET A 188 -3.70 13.85 18.51
C MET A 188 -2.23 14.07 18.12
N LYS A 189 -1.39 14.48 19.07
CA LYS A 189 0.04 14.73 18.81
C LYS A 189 0.77 13.45 18.41
N LEU A 190 0.48 12.35 19.12
CA LEU A 190 1.09 11.07 18.84
C LEU A 190 0.54 10.47 17.54
N GLN A 191 -0.78 10.60 17.27
CA GLN A 191 -1.36 10.21 15.99
C GLN A 191 -0.69 10.93 14.83
N LYS A 192 -0.46 12.27 14.95
CA LYS A 192 0.19 13.07 13.92
C LYS A 192 1.62 12.59 13.63
N SER A 193 2.41 12.33 14.67
CA SER A 193 3.77 11.81 14.49
C SER A 193 3.77 10.46 13.75
N ILE A 194 2.80 9.58 14.05
CA ILE A 194 2.67 8.29 13.38
C ILE A 194 2.20 8.46 11.92
N ALA A 195 1.30 9.41 11.65
CA ALA A 195 0.87 9.74 10.29
C ALA A 195 2.04 10.26 9.44
N GLU A 196 2.95 11.05 10.02
CA GLU A 196 4.18 11.53 9.36
C GLU A 196 5.13 10.35 9.03
N MET A 197 5.23 9.36 9.91
CA MET A 197 5.96 8.12 9.62
C MET A 197 5.31 7.34 8.47
N TYR A 198 3.98 7.29 8.41
CA TYR A 198 3.26 6.69 7.29
C TYR A 198 3.54 7.40 5.96
N ALA A 199 3.47 8.73 5.93
CA ALA A 199 3.80 9.52 4.73
C ALA A 199 5.23 9.22 4.23
N SER A 200 6.18 9.11 5.15
CA SER A 200 7.57 8.71 4.84
C SER A 200 7.64 7.27 4.29
N TYR A 201 6.86 6.34 4.84
CA TYR A 201 6.78 4.96 4.37
C TYR A 201 6.24 4.89 2.93
N VAL A 202 5.14 5.60 2.64
CA VAL A 202 4.56 5.66 1.28
C VAL A 202 5.55 6.25 0.28
N THR A 203 6.16 7.39 0.61
CA THR A 203 7.15 8.07 -0.25
C THR A 203 8.33 7.16 -0.56
N ARG A 204 8.92 6.52 0.46
CA ARG A 204 10.04 5.58 0.27
C ARG A 204 9.65 4.36 -0.55
N GLY A 205 8.44 3.85 -0.37
CA GLY A 205 7.89 2.75 -1.17
C GLY A 205 7.82 3.11 -2.66
N ASN A 206 7.30 4.28 -2.99
CA ASN A 206 7.21 4.75 -4.37
C ASN A 206 8.60 4.94 -5.01
N ILE A 207 9.56 5.47 -4.24
CA ILE A 207 10.95 5.60 -4.70
C ILE A 207 11.55 4.20 -4.96
N SER A 208 11.36 3.25 -4.07
CA SER A 208 11.87 1.88 -4.22
C SER A 208 11.33 1.20 -5.48
N GLU A 209 10.02 1.33 -5.75
CA GLU A 209 9.42 0.77 -6.97
C GLU A 209 9.94 1.45 -8.25
N THR A 210 10.12 2.78 -8.21
CA THR A 210 10.72 3.53 -9.32
C THR A 210 12.15 3.07 -9.59
N LEU A 211 12.97 2.90 -8.55
CA LEU A 211 14.34 2.42 -8.68
C LEU A 211 14.40 0.98 -9.26
N LYS A 212 13.49 0.09 -8.85
CA LYS A 212 13.38 -1.25 -9.43
C LYS A 212 13.12 -1.22 -10.93
N LYS A 213 12.21 -0.34 -11.37
CA LYS A 213 11.92 -0.16 -12.80
C LYS A 213 13.15 0.38 -13.54
N GLN A 214 13.76 1.44 -13.02
CA GLN A 214 14.96 2.04 -13.62
C GLN A 214 16.12 1.06 -13.74
N LEU A 215 16.32 0.16 -12.76
CA LEU A 215 17.34 -0.88 -12.82
C LEU A 215 17.12 -1.85 -13.98
N LYS A 216 15.88 -2.22 -14.28
CA LYS A 216 15.57 -3.07 -15.43
C LYS A 216 15.86 -2.35 -16.75
N ASP A 217 15.51 -1.07 -16.83
CA ASP A 217 15.62 -0.29 -18.05
C ASP A 217 17.07 0.10 -18.36
N ILE A 218 17.89 0.35 -17.33
CA ILE A 218 19.29 0.78 -17.51
C ILE A 218 20.23 -0.36 -17.87
N CYS A 219 19.93 -1.61 -17.50
CA CYS A 219 20.83 -2.75 -17.72
C CYS A 219 21.21 -2.94 -19.20
N PRO A 220 20.26 -2.96 -20.18
CA PRO A 220 20.58 -3.02 -21.59
C PRO A 220 21.42 -1.83 -22.08
N ILE A 221 21.17 -0.63 -21.54
CA ILE A 221 21.87 0.61 -21.90
C ILE A 221 23.34 0.53 -21.46
N LEU A 222 23.61 0.06 -20.23
CA LEU A 222 24.95 -0.13 -19.72
C LEU A 222 25.73 -1.17 -20.53
N ILE A 223 25.08 -2.27 -20.90
CA ILE A 223 25.70 -3.31 -21.75
C ILE A 223 26.08 -2.71 -23.11
N LYS A 224 25.13 -2.02 -23.76
CA LYS A 224 25.38 -1.38 -25.08
C LYS A 224 26.48 -0.35 -24.99
N GLY A 225 26.46 0.53 -24.00
CA GLY A 225 27.49 1.56 -23.78
C GLY A 225 28.87 0.95 -23.56
N SER A 226 28.97 -0.12 -22.79
CA SER A 226 30.22 -0.86 -22.58
C SER A 226 30.80 -1.42 -23.90
N LEU A 227 29.94 -2.02 -24.75
CA LEU A 227 30.37 -2.55 -26.04
C LEU A 227 30.82 -1.47 -27.01
N GLU A 228 30.06 -0.35 -27.08
CA GLU A 228 30.40 0.79 -27.94
C GLU A 228 31.70 1.49 -27.52
N GLU A 229 31.94 1.63 -26.21
CA GLU A 229 33.20 2.18 -25.68
C GLU A 229 34.38 1.25 -26.00
N GLY A 230 34.21 -0.08 -25.86
CA GLY A 230 35.23 -1.07 -26.21
C GLY A 230 35.61 -1.05 -27.67
N LEU A 231 34.65 -0.80 -28.58
CA LEU A 231 34.94 -0.68 -30.02
C LEU A 231 35.72 0.58 -30.40
N LYS A 232 35.69 1.63 -29.59
CA LYS A 232 36.44 2.87 -29.83
C LYS A 232 37.89 2.78 -29.37
N HIS A 233 38.22 1.81 -28.55
CA HIS A 233 39.54 1.60 -27.98
C HIS A 233 40.25 0.34 -28.54
N ALA A 234 39.60 -0.39 -29.46
CA ALA A 234 40.14 -1.50 -30.20
C ALA A 234 40.69 -1.08 -31.57
#